data_654237c3eeaa22632e6305de08c0c7d0
#
_entry.id   654237c3eeaa22632e6305de08c0c7d0
#
_cell.length_a   1.000
_cell.length_b   1.000
_cell.length_c   1.000
_cell.angle_alpha   90.00
_cell.angle_beta   90.00
_cell.angle_gamma   90.00
#
_symmetry.space_group_name_H-M   'P 1'
#
loop_
_entity.id
_entity.type
_entity.pdbx_description
1 polymer ?
#
loop_
_entity_poly.entity_id
_entity_poly.type
_entity_poly.pdbx_seq_one_letter_code
_entity_poly.pdbx_strand_id
1 'polypeptide(L)'
;MLEGARDYPLDKAQLYPLLHTELQALVEGVPQLIPNLANASALLWQGLKNVNWAGFYLMDGGRLVLGPFQGKPACIYIPVGKGVCGSAVQQGWTLRVNDVHEFPGHIACDAASNSEIVI
;
A
#
# COMPACT_ATOMS: atom_id res chain seq x y z
N MET A 1 9.83 19.88 4.45
CA MET A 1 9.85 19.22 3.15
C MET A 1 10.93 18.16 3.09
N LEU A 2 10.65 17.04 2.51
CA LEU A 2 11.62 15.96 2.34
C LEU A 2 12.51 16.25 1.14
N GLU A 3 13.80 16.26 1.34
CA GLU A 3 14.78 16.55 0.31
C GLU A 3 15.62 15.32 0.01
N GLY A 4 15.53 14.84 -1.23
CA GLY A 4 16.33 13.73 -1.71
C GLY A 4 16.07 12.41 -1.02
N ALA A 5 16.92 11.43 -1.30
CA ALA A 5 16.87 10.14 -0.67
C ALA A 5 17.39 10.22 0.77
N ARG A 6 16.70 9.58 1.71
CA ARG A 6 17.11 9.51 3.10
C ARG A 6 17.61 8.11 3.41
N ASP A 7 18.60 8.03 4.27
CA ASP A 7 19.06 6.76 4.79
C ASP A 7 18.14 6.29 5.92
N TYR A 8 17.41 5.22 5.66
CA TYR A 8 16.53 4.61 6.66
C TYR A 8 17.23 3.42 7.32
N PRO A 9 16.94 3.17 8.62
CA PRO A 9 17.47 1.98 9.29
C PRO A 9 17.04 0.71 8.57
N LEU A 10 17.93 -0.29 8.51
CA LEU A 10 17.62 -1.61 7.96
C LEU A 10 16.80 -2.45 8.95
N ASP A 11 17.01 -2.24 10.25
CA ASP A 11 16.30 -2.96 11.29
C ASP A 11 14.85 -2.50 11.37
N LYS A 12 13.93 -3.42 11.18
CA LYS A 12 12.49 -3.14 11.21
C LYS A 12 12.02 -2.60 12.55
N ALA A 13 12.64 -3.02 13.65
CA ALA A 13 12.30 -2.53 14.99
C ALA A 13 12.59 -1.03 15.13
N GLN A 14 13.54 -0.50 14.37
CA GLN A 14 13.85 0.94 14.31
C GLN A 14 13.10 1.64 13.20
N LEU A 15 12.94 0.97 12.06
CA LEU A 15 12.34 1.54 10.86
C LEU A 15 10.85 1.87 11.04
N TYR A 16 10.07 0.92 11.54
CA TYR A 16 8.62 1.08 11.60
C TYR A 16 8.19 2.21 12.53
N PRO A 17 8.75 2.37 13.74
CA PRO A 17 8.44 3.54 14.57
C PRO A 17 8.82 4.86 13.92
N LEU A 18 9.93 4.90 13.17
CA LEU A 18 10.37 6.09 12.45
C LEU A 18 9.37 6.46 11.35
N LEU A 19 8.97 5.48 10.53
CA LEU A 19 7.96 5.72 9.49
C LEU A 19 6.64 6.18 10.07
N HIS A 20 6.23 5.61 11.19
CA HIS A 20 5.01 6.02 11.88
C HIS A 20 5.08 7.48 12.32
N THR A 21 6.19 7.88 12.93
CA THR A 21 6.41 9.26 13.36
C THR A 21 6.41 10.22 12.17
N GLU A 22 7.08 9.86 11.09
CA GLU A 22 7.12 10.70 9.88
C GLU A 22 5.74 10.82 9.24
N LEU A 23 4.99 9.72 9.20
CA LEU A 23 3.62 9.75 8.67
C LEU A 23 2.71 10.65 9.50
N GLN A 24 2.78 10.55 10.82
CA GLN A 24 2.00 11.42 11.69
C GLN A 24 2.29 12.90 11.40
N ALA A 25 3.56 13.26 11.22
CA ALA A 25 3.94 14.63 10.90
C ALA A 25 3.40 15.09 9.54
N LEU A 26 3.41 14.20 8.55
CA LEU A 26 2.94 14.54 7.20
C LEU A 26 1.44 14.79 7.13
N VAL A 27 0.65 14.06 7.91
CA VAL A 27 -0.81 14.15 7.84
C VAL A 27 -1.40 15.12 8.87
N GLU A 28 -0.60 15.56 9.82
CA GLU A 28 -1.06 16.46 10.89
C GLU A 28 -1.64 17.76 10.31
N GLY A 29 -2.86 18.09 10.72
CA GLY A 29 -3.52 19.31 10.29
C GLY A 29 -4.02 19.30 8.85
N VAL A 30 -3.93 18.16 8.13
CA VAL A 30 -4.40 18.06 6.75
C VAL A 30 -5.67 17.22 6.71
N PRO A 31 -6.85 17.87 6.49
CA PRO A 31 -8.11 17.12 6.47
C PRO A 31 -8.41 16.41 5.15
N GLN A 32 -7.72 16.76 4.06
CA GLN A 32 -8.00 16.19 2.75
C GLN A 32 -7.43 14.78 2.63
N LEU A 33 -8.25 13.86 2.14
CA LEU A 33 -7.88 12.45 2.01
C LEU A 33 -6.77 12.24 0.97
N ILE A 34 -6.91 12.82 -0.20
CA ILE A 34 -6.01 12.55 -1.33
C ILE A 34 -4.55 12.91 -1.02
N PRO A 35 -4.21 14.12 -0.52
CA PRO A 35 -2.81 14.39 -0.20
C PRO A 35 -2.28 13.50 0.92
N ASN A 36 -3.10 13.11 1.89
CA ASN A 36 -2.68 12.20 2.95
C ASN A 36 -2.35 10.81 2.41
N LEU A 37 -3.19 10.27 1.53
CA LEU A 37 -2.92 8.98 0.90
C LEU A 37 -1.71 9.04 -0.05
N ALA A 38 -1.58 10.14 -0.78
CA ALA A 38 -0.44 10.33 -1.68
C ALA A 38 0.88 10.38 -0.90
N ASN A 39 0.94 11.14 0.18
CA ASN A 39 2.14 11.24 1.01
C ASN A 39 2.43 9.94 1.77
N ALA A 40 1.40 9.24 2.24
CA ALA A 40 1.59 7.93 2.85
C ALA A 40 2.19 6.93 1.85
N SER A 41 1.69 6.90 0.62
CA SER A 41 2.23 6.04 -0.44
C SER A 41 3.69 6.37 -0.73
N ALA A 42 4.01 7.66 -0.84
CA ALA A 42 5.37 8.11 -1.12
C ALA A 42 6.32 7.76 0.02
N LEU A 43 5.88 7.94 1.26
CA LEU A 43 6.69 7.61 2.45
C LEU A 43 6.99 6.11 2.53
N LEU A 44 6.00 5.27 2.33
CA LEU A 44 6.18 3.82 2.32
C LEU A 44 7.12 3.38 1.20
N TRP A 45 6.95 3.94 0.02
CA TRP A 45 7.82 3.68 -1.12
C TRP A 45 9.27 4.03 -0.81
N GLN A 46 9.49 5.18 -0.19
CA GLN A 46 10.81 5.68 0.15
C GLN A 46 11.46 4.89 1.29
N GLY A 47 10.69 4.53 2.29
CA GLY A 47 11.21 3.94 3.54
C GLY A 47 11.31 2.43 3.55
N LEU A 48 10.44 1.72 2.83
CA LEU A 48 10.46 0.26 2.79
C LEU A 48 11.36 -0.25 1.68
N LYS A 49 12.17 -1.26 1.99
CA LYS A 49 13.03 -1.91 0.99
C LYS A 49 12.29 -3.04 0.30
N ASN A 50 12.69 -3.32 -0.94
CA ASN A 50 12.16 -4.42 -1.75
C ASN A 50 10.65 -4.34 -2.01
N VAL A 51 10.10 -3.12 -1.98
CA VAL A 51 8.70 -2.86 -2.30
C VAL A 51 8.62 -2.44 -3.77
N ASN A 52 7.78 -3.11 -4.53
CA ASN A 52 7.53 -2.76 -5.92
C ASN A 52 6.23 -1.98 -6.12
N TRP A 53 5.39 -1.89 -5.08
CA TRP A 53 4.16 -1.12 -5.12
C TRP A 53 3.70 -0.82 -3.70
N ALA A 54 3.29 0.42 -3.44
CA ALA A 54 2.72 0.85 -2.17
C ALA A 54 1.64 1.88 -2.44
N GLY A 55 0.42 1.62 -1.97
CA GLY A 55 -0.68 2.56 -2.24
C GLY A 55 -2.01 2.09 -1.69
N PHE A 56 -3.05 2.70 -2.22
CA PHE A 56 -4.39 2.57 -1.69
C PHE A 56 -5.41 2.25 -2.79
N TYR A 57 -6.37 1.42 -2.44
CA TYR A 57 -7.61 1.26 -3.17
C TYR A 57 -8.75 1.79 -2.31
N LEU A 58 -9.71 2.45 -2.92
CA LEU A 58 -10.85 3.05 -2.24
C LEU A 58 -12.15 2.38 -2.69
N MET A 59 -13.05 2.14 -1.74
CA MET A 59 -14.38 1.62 -2.07
C MET A 59 -15.21 2.70 -2.77
N ASP A 60 -15.73 2.36 -3.93
CA ASP A 60 -16.61 3.23 -4.69
C ASP A 60 -17.58 2.37 -5.51
N GLY A 61 -18.89 2.53 -5.25
CA GLY A 61 -19.92 1.82 -5.99
C GLY A 61 -19.87 0.30 -5.86
N GLY A 62 -19.44 -0.22 -4.70
CA GLY A 62 -19.40 -1.65 -4.45
C GLY A 62 -18.19 -2.38 -5.00
N ARG A 63 -17.21 -1.64 -5.48
CA ARG A 63 -15.92 -2.19 -5.95
C ARG A 63 -14.77 -1.34 -5.44
N LEU A 64 -13.56 -1.88 -5.50
CA LEU A 64 -12.35 -1.14 -5.21
C LEU A 64 -11.91 -0.34 -6.45
N VAL A 65 -11.52 0.91 -6.23
CA VAL A 65 -11.01 1.80 -7.27
C VAL A 65 -9.61 2.25 -6.88
N LEU A 66 -8.69 2.21 -7.83
CA LEU A 66 -7.30 2.61 -7.60
C LEU A 66 -7.23 4.04 -7.07
N GLY A 67 -6.57 4.19 -5.94
CA GLY A 67 -6.27 5.47 -5.32
C GLY A 67 -4.81 5.88 -5.50
N PRO A 68 -4.32 6.81 -4.68
CA PRO A 68 -2.91 7.22 -4.74
C PRO A 68 -1.96 6.07 -4.46
N PHE A 69 -0.89 5.99 -5.23
CA PHE A 69 0.10 4.92 -5.10
C PHE A 69 1.46 5.34 -5.67
N GLN A 70 2.47 4.51 -5.37
CA GLN A 70 3.79 4.55 -5.97
C GLN A 70 4.10 3.17 -6.54
N GLY A 71 4.66 3.14 -7.74
CA GLY A 71 4.98 1.92 -8.46
C GLY A 71 4.49 1.96 -9.89
N LYS A 72 4.45 0.79 -10.54
CA LYS A 72 3.94 0.68 -11.91
C LYS A 72 2.42 0.87 -11.95
N PRO A 73 1.87 1.28 -13.08
CA PRO A 73 0.42 1.32 -13.26
C PRO A 73 -0.24 0.02 -12.83
N ALA A 74 -1.40 0.13 -12.20
CA ALA A 74 -2.08 -0.99 -11.58
C ALA A 74 -3.52 -1.13 -12.11
N CYS A 75 -4.19 -2.21 -11.72
CA CYS A 75 -5.59 -2.42 -12.06
C CYS A 75 -6.44 -1.28 -11.50
N ILE A 76 -7.31 -0.70 -12.34
CA ILE A 76 -8.13 0.44 -11.92
C ILE A 76 -9.27 -0.02 -11.02
N TYR A 77 -9.91 -1.14 -11.35
CA TYR A 77 -11.07 -1.68 -10.62
C TYR A 77 -10.79 -3.09 -10.14
N ILE A 78 -11.15 -3.36 -8.89
CA ILE A 78 -11.06 -4.70 -8.33
C ILE A 78 -12.41 -5.05 -7.70
N PRO A 79 -13.07 -6.13 -8.17
CA PRO A 79 -14.31 -6.59 -7.55
C PRO A 79 -14.07 -7.07 -6.12
N VAL A 80 -15.01 -6.80 -5.23
CA VAL A 80 -14.99 -7.35 -3.88
C VAL A 80 -15.00 -8.88 -3.97
N GLY A 81 -14.13 -9.53 -3.19
CA GLY A 81 -13.97 -10.98 -3.20
C GLY A 81 -12.98 -11.51 -4.22
N LYS A 82 -12.36 -10.67 -5.05
CA LYS A 82 -11.39 -11.07 -6.06
C LYS A 82 -9.98 -10.60 -5.68
N GLY A 83 -9.00 -11.47 -5.86
CA GLY A 83 -7.61 -11.20 -5.51
C GLY A 83 -7.41 -10.97 -4.03
N VAL A 84 -6.22 -10.56 -3.62
CA VAL A 84 -5.91 -10.32 -2.21
C VAL A 84 -6.67 -9.09 -1.69
N CYS A 85 -6.66 -8.00 -2.43
CA CYS A 85 -7.37 -6.76 -2.04
C CYS A 85 -8.88 -7.00 -1.90
N GLY A 86 -9.50 -7.60 -2.91
CA GLY A 86 -10.93 -7.88 -2.89
C GLY A 86 -11.32 -8.84 -1.78
N SER A 87 -10.48 -9.83 -1.49
CA SER A 87 -10.70 -10.78 -0.41
C SER A 87 -10.55 -10.12 0.97
N ALA A 88 -9.58 -9.24 1.15
CA ALA A 88 -9.40 -8.50 2.39
C ALA A 88 -10.63 -7.65 2.71
N VAL A 89 -11.17 -6.96 1.72
CA VAL A 89 -12.39 -6.16 1.89
C VAL A 89 -13.58 -7.05 2.24
N GLN A 90 -13.76 -8.16 1.53
CA GLN A 90 -14.86 -9.07 1.77
C GLN A 90 -14.83 -9.67 3.17
N GLN A 91 -13.65 -10.04 3.65
CA GLN A 91 -13.47 -10.63 4.97
C GLN A 91 -13.41 -9.60 6.08
N GLY A 92 -13.05 -8.35 5.78
CA GLY A 92 -12.99 -7.27 6.75
C GLY A 92 -11.77 -7.29 7.65
N TRP A 93 -10.67 -7.91 7.22
CA TRP A 93 -9.42 -7.91 7.97
C TRP A 93 -8.19 -7.92 7.08
N THR A 94 -7.05 -7.66 7.69
CA THR A 94 -5.74 -7.69 7.03
C THR A 94 -5.40 -9.08 6.51
N LEU A 95 -4.97 -9.15 5.25
CA LEU A 95 -4.43 -10.37 4.66
C LEU A 95 -2.95 -10.19 4.35
N ARG A 96 -2.13 -11.10 4.84
CA ARG A 96 -0.71 -11.19 4.51
C ARG A 96 -0.47 -12.47 3.73
N VAL A 97 0.03 -12.31 2.50
CA VAL A 97 0.24 -13.43 1.57
C VAL A 97 1.73 -13.51 1.26
N ASN A 98 2.37 -14.60 1.68
CA ASN A 98 3.80 -14.82 1.48
C ASN A 98 4.15 -15.10 0.01
N ASP A 99 3.28 -15.82 -0.69
CA ASP A 99 3.42 -16.10 -2.12
C ASP A 99 2.08 -15.89 -2.82
N VAL A 100 1.99 -14.79 -3.56
CA VAL A 100 0.75 -14.43 -4.26
C VAL A 100 0.38 -15.43 -5.35
N HIS A 101 1.36 -16.16 -5.91
CA HIS A 101 1.11 -17.15 -6.95
C HIS A 101 0.33 -18.35 -6.43
N GLU A 102 0.34 -18.59 -5.13
CA GLU A 102 -0.43 -19.64 -4.47
C GLU A 102 -1.79 -19.15 -3.97
N PHE A 103 -2.08 -17.86 -4.05
CA PHE A 103 -3.34 -17.30 -3.57
C PHE A 103 -4.46 -17.56 -4.58
N PRO A 104 -5.56 -18.25 -4.18
CA PRO A 104 -6.67 -18.53 -5.09
C PRO A 104 -7.30 -17.24 -5.62
N GLY A 105 -7.42 -17.11 -6.94
CA GLY A 105 -8.04 -15.95 -7.56
C GLY A 105 -7.16 -14.70 -7.56
N HIS A 106 -5.84 -14.86 -7.37
CA HIS A 106 -4.91 -13.73 -7.42
C HIS A 106 -5.01 -12.99 -8.77
N ILE A 107 -5.07 -11.65 -8.67
CA ILE A 107 -5.06 -10.77 -9.85
C ILE A 107 -3.63 -10.26 -10.00
N ALA A 108 -2.94 -10.70 -11.04
CA ALA A 108 -1.56 -10.31 -11.31
C ALA A 108 -1.52 -8.96 -12.03
N CYS A 109 -1.64 -7.86 -11.29
CA CYS A 109 -1.49 -6.51 -11.85
C CYS A 109 -0.02 -6.12 -12.06
N ASP A 110 0.90 -6.75 -11.32
CA ASP A 110 2.34 -6.64 -11.54
C ASP A 110 2.96 -8.04 -11.40
N ALA A 111 3.52 -8.54 -12.51
CA ALA A 111 4.14 -9.87 -12.55
C ALA A 111 5.38 -9.99 -11.64
N ALA A 112 5.98 -8.86 -11.24
CA ALA A 112 7.14 -8.85 -10.34
C ALA A 112 6.75 -9.03 -8.87
N SER A 113 5.47 -8.97 -8.52
CA SER A 113 5.01 -9.16 -7.14
C SER A 113 5.13 -10.61 -6.72
N ASN A 114 5.70 -10.85 -5.55
CA ASN A 114 5.86 -12.19 -4.96
C ASN A 114 5.04 -12.34 -3.69
N SER A 115 4.97 -11.31 -2.88
CA SER A 115 4.20 -11.29 -1.64
C SER A 115 3.44 -9.99 -1.52
N GLU A 116 2.43 -10.00 -0.67
CA GLU A 116 1.58 -8.83 -0.55
C GLU A 116 0.93 -8.78 0.83
N ILE A 117 0.74 -7.58 1.35
CA ILE A 117 -0.08 -7.35 2.54
C ILE A 117 -1.13 -6.30 2.22
N VAL A 118 -2.36 -6.59 2.57
CA VAL A 118 -3.51 -5.68 2.41
C VAL A 118 -4.12 -5.44 3.78
N ILE A 119 -4.19 -4.17 4.16
CA ILE A 119 -4.70 -3.75 5.46
C ILE A 119 -6.05 -3.07 5.30
#